data_9199261b135f1471be178fd0b857df04
#
_entry.id   9199261b135f1471be178fd0b857df04
#
_cell.length_a   1.000
_cell.length_b   1.000
_cell.length_c   1.000
_cell.angle_alpha   90.00
_cell.angle_beta   90.00
_cell.angle_gamma   90.00
#
_symmetry.space_group_name_H-M   'P 1'
#
loop_
_entity.id
_entity.type
_entity.pdbx_description
1 polymer ?
#
loop_
_entity_poly.entity_id
_entity_poly.type
_entity_poly.pdbx_seq_one_letter_code
_entity_poly.pdbx_strand_id
1 'polypeptide(L)'
;MAISVFDLFKIGIGPSSSHTGGPMAAAHKFARGLEADGQLGSVARVEAILYGSLGLTGKGHGSDKAVLLGLSGEKPELVDVDSIDDRLAAMRSSGTIELFGKHTIPFVVGEDLVFERKISLPGHPNGMKFTAFTADGSVLHEKIYYSVGGGFVVDENAAGADRIKPDDTVLPHPFTTATELLAHCSETGLSISGLMMENEKAFGRSVAEIRSGLLNIWRVMTECVERGTRTEGVLPGGLKVKRRAHHLHRKLQSESPAADSLQTMDWVTLFALAVNEENAAGGRIVTAPTNGAAGIIPAVLTYYNRFVPGADDDGVIRFLLTAAAVGVLFKENASISGAEVGCQGEVGSACSMAAAGLTEVLGGTPEQVENAAEIGIEHNLGLTCDPIGGLVQIPCIERNAVASIKAITAARIALRGDGKHFVSLDKAIHTVRTTGADMSSRYKETSRGGLAVNVIEADADEDLEIGVNIVEC
;
A
#
# COMPACT_ATOMS: atom_id res chain seq x y z
N MET A 1 2.85 11.43 16.82
CA MET A 1 1.46 11.33 16.25
C MET A 1 0.89 9.97 16.62
N ALA A 2 -0.37 9.88 17.09
CA ALA A 2 -0.96 8.57 17.36
C ALA A 2 -1.37 7.91 16.06
N ILE A 3 -0.75 6.79 15.71
CA ILE A 3 -1.02 5.99 14.51
C ILE A 3 -1.49 4.61 14.97
N SER A 4 -2.69 4.24 14.55
CA SER A 4 -3.27 2.92 14.84
C SER A 4 -2.70 1.85 13.91
N VAL A 5 -2.67 0.59 14.35
CA VAL A 5 -2.37 -0.55 13.49
C VAL A 5 -3.32 -0.61 12.27
N PHE A 6 -4.57 -0.20 12.43
CA PHE A 6 -5.57 -0.12 11.36
C PHE A 6 -5.33 1.02 10.37
N ASP A 7 -4.44 1.95 10.68
CA ASP A 7 -3.97 2.97 9.73
C ASP A 7 -2.89 2.45 8.80
N LEU A 8 -2.10 1.49 9.24
CA LEU A 8 -1.02 0.87 8.47
C LEU A 8 -1.50 -0.33 7.65
N PHE A 9 -2.50 -1.06 8.16
CA PHE A 9 -3.11 -2.20 7.49
C PHE A 9 -4.54 -1.86 7.08
N LYS A 10 -4.69 -1.36 5.85
CA LYS A 10 -6.00 -0.98 5.31
C LYS A 10 -6.47 -1.96 4.25
N ILE A 11 -7.67 -2.48 4.43
CA ILE A 11 -8.35 -3.24 3.37
C ILE A 11 -8.70 -2.26 2.25
N GLY A 12 -8.37 -2.63 1.01
CA GLY A 12 -8.62 -1.80 -0.15
C GLY A 12 -8.54 -2.58 -1.46
N ILE A 13 -8.26 -1.87 -2.53
CA ILE A 13 -8.10 -2.44 -3.87
C ILE A 13 -6.77 -2.01 -4.48
N GLY A 14 -6.24 -2.85 -5.39
CA GLY A 14 -5.08 -2.52 -6.19
C GLY A 14 -5.37 -1.48 -7.30
N PRO A 15 -4.33 -1.05 -8.02
CA PRO A 15 -2.95 -1.45 -7.82
C PRO A 15 -2.15 -0.56 -6.86
N SER A 16 -2.61 0.67 -6.51
CA SER A 16 -1.82 1.65 -5.76
C SER A 16 -2.61 2.28 -4.61
N SER A 17 -2.02 2.35 -3.42
CA SER A 17 -2.64 3.03 -2.28
C SER A 17 -2.75 4.55 -2.52
N SER A 18 -1.72 5.16 -3.14
CA SER A 18 -1.69 6.61 -3.41
C SER A 18 -2.46 7.02 -4.66
N HIS A 19 -2.46 6.17 -5.71
CA HIS A 19 -3.04 6.51 -7.02
C HIS A 19 -4.40 5.84 -7.29
N THR A 20 -4.82 4.86 -6.47
CA THR A 20 -6.14 4.20 -6.57
C THR A 20 -6.94 4.41 -5.29
N GLY A 21 -6.48 3.86 -4.16
CA GLY A 21 -7.19 3.94 -2.88
C GLY A 21 -7.41 5.38 -2.41
N GLY A 22 -6.38 6.23 -2.48
CA GLY A 22 -6.46 7.64 -2.12
C GLY A 22 -7.46 8.43 -2.97
N PRO A 23 -7.37 8.43 -4.29
CA PRO A 23 -8.36 9.09 -5.16
C PRO A 23 -9.79 8.60 -4.95
N MET A 24 -10.00 7.29 -4.75
CA MET A 24 -11.32 6.75 -4.45
C MET A 24 -11.87 7.26 -3.12
N ALA A 25 -11.04 7.27 -2.07
CA ALA A 25 -11.41 7.80 -0.76
C ALA A 25 -11.69 9.31 -0.79
N ALA A 26 -10.93 10.08 -1.56
CA ALA A 26 -11.13 11.52 -1.74
C ALA A 26 -12.45 11.82 -2.47
N ALA A 27 -12.70 11.13 -3.58
CA ALA A 27 -13.94 11.27 -4.34
C ALA A 27 -15.17 10.87 -3.51
N HIS A 28 -15.07 9.80 -2.73
CA HIS A 28 -16.11 9.41 -1.78
C HIS A 28 -16.33 10.48 -0.71
N LYS A 29 -15.27 11.06 -0.11
CA LYS A 29 -15.38 12.14 0.87
C LYS A 29 -16.08 13.37 0.29
N PHE A 30 -15.75 13.74 -0.94
CA PHE A 30 -16.36 14.85 -1.64
C PHE A 30 -17.87 14.61 -1.85
N ALA A 31 -18.26 13.49 -2.43
CA ALA A 31 -19.66 13.15 -2.69
C ALA A 31 -20.48 13.03 -1.39
N ARG A 32 -19.89 12.43 -0.34
CA ARG A 32 -20.50 12.36 0.99
C ARG A 32 -20.69 13.74 1.62
N GLY A 33 -19.75 14.67 1.42
CA GLY A 33 -19.89 16.05 1.88
C GLY A 33 -21.09 16.74 1.26
N LEU A 34 -21.27 16.65 -0.04
CA LEU A 34 -22.43 17.18 -0.75
C LEU A 34 -23.76 16.59 -0.24
N GLU A 35 -23.77 15.30 0.09
CA GLU A 35 -24.97 14.65 0.66
C GLU A 35 -25.26 15.15 2.07
N ALA A 36 -24.24 15.22 2.92
CA ALA A 36 -24.37 15.67 4.31
C ALA A 36 -24.84 17.15 4.41
N ASP A 37 -24.42 17.99 3.46
CA ASP A 37 -24.81 19.39 3.37
C ASP A 37 -26.18 19.58 2.68
N GLY A 38 -26.84 18.50 2.25
CA GLY A 38 -28.12 18.54 1.55
C GLY A 38 -28.06 19.13 0.14
N GLN A 39 -26.85 19.22 -0.45
CA GLN A 39 -26.61 19.87 -1.74
C GLN A 39 -26.63 18.88 -2.93
N LEU A 40 -26.67 17.58 -2.68
CA LEU A 40 -26.51 16.54 -3.70
C LEU A 40 -27.46 16.70 -4.88
N GLY A 41 -28.77 16.97 -4.61
CA GLY A 41 -29.78 17.14 -5.63
C GLY A 41 -29.67 18.44 -6.46
N SER A 42 -28.81 19.37 -6.05
CA SER A 42 -28.55 20.63 -6.77
C SER A 42 -27.36 20.54 -7.72
N VAL A 43 -26.61 19.41 -7.68
CA VAL A 43 -25.46 19.20 -8.53
C VAL A 43 -25.89 18.87 -9.95
N ALA A 44 -25.47 19.67 -10.92
CA ALA A 44 -25.72 19.41 -12.34
C ALA A 44 -24.48 18.80 -13.03
N ARG A 45 -23.26 19.11 -12.53
CA ARG A 45 -22.00 18.63 -13.07
C ARG A 45 -20.95 18.53 -11.95
N VAL A 46 -20.06 17.56 -12.04
CA VAL A 46 -18.85 17.47 -11.22
C VAL A 46 -17.64 17.43 -12.12
N GLU A 47 -16.62 18.23 -11.80
CA GLU A 47 -15.30 18.18 -12.43
C GLU A 47 -14.28 17.67 -11.43
N ALA A 48 -13.40 16.74 -11.87
CA ALA A 48 -12.29 16.21 -11.10
C ALA A 48 -10.98 16.44 -11.87
N ILE A 49 -10.01 17.11 -11.24
CA ILE A 49 -8.69 17.35 -11.84
C ILE A 49 -7.62 16.70 -10.97
N LEU A 50 -6.83 15.82 -11.57
CA LEU A 50 -5.72 15.12 -10.95
C LEU A 50 -4.39 15.78 -11.36
N TYR A 51 -3.61 16.20 -10.37
CA TYR A 51 -2.39 16.99 -10.56
C TYR A 51 -1.11 16.20 -10.25
N GLY A 52 0.02 16.71 -10.75
CA GLY A 52 1.35 16.21 -10.43
C GLY A 52 1.54 14.74 -10.76
N SER A 53 1.96 13.91 -9.80
CA SER A 53 2.16 12.47 -10.03
C SER A 53 0.87 11.74 -10.41
N LEU A 54 -0.28 12.12 -9.82
CA LEU A 54 -1.59 11.59 -10.22
C LEU A 54 -1.92 11.94 -11.68
N GLY A 55 -1.58 13.16 -12.11
CA GLY A 55 -1.73 13.58 -13.51
C GLY A 55 -0.85 12.80 -14.47
N LEU A 56 0.38 12.47 -14.06
CA LEU A 56 1.37 11.80 -14.90
C LEU A 56 1.11 10.28 -15.01
N THR A 57 0.92 9.60 -13.89
CA THR A 57 0.90 8.13 -13.82
C THR A 57 -0.45 7.55 -13.42
N GLY A 58 -1.41 8.40 -12.99
CA GLY A 58 -2.69 7.96 -12.44
C GLY A 58 -3.54 7.11 -13.39
N LYS A 59 -3.46 7.34 -14.71
CA LYS A 59 -4.20 6.53 -15.68
C LYS A 59 -3.72 5.06 -15.67
N GLY A 60 -2.40 4.84 -15.61
CA GLY A 60 -1.82 3.50 -15.50
C GLY A 60 -2.17 2.79 -14.19
N HIS A 61 -2.39 3.57 -13.12
CA HIS A 61 -2.78 3.07 -11.81
C HIS A 61 -4.31 3.03 -11.59
N GLY A 62 -5.13 3.29 -12.61
CA GLY A 62 -6.58 3.26 -12.52
C GLY A 62 -7.19 4.37 -11.66
N SER A 63 -6.56 5.56 -11.59
CA SER A 63 -7.11 6.70 -10.85
C SER A 63 -8.45 7.17 -11.43
N ASP A 64 -8.67 7.02 -12.74
CA ASP A 64 -9.97 7.26 -13.38
C ASP A 64 -11.06 6.35 -12.82
N LYS A 65 -10.79 5.04 -12.76
CA LYS A 65 -11.68 4.05 -12.17
C LYS A 65 -12.00 4.39 -10.72
N ALA A 66 -10.97 4.73 -9.95
CA ALA A 66 -11.08 5.07 -8.54
C ALA A 66 -11.96 6.31 -8.29
N VAL A 67 -11.79 7.37 -9.07
CA VAL A 67 -12.60 8.58 -8.97
C VAL A 67 -14.07 8.30 -9.30
N LEU A 68 -14.35 7.59 -10.40
CA LEU A 68 -15.71 7.21 -10.78
C LEU A 68 -16.42 6.42 -9.67
N LEU A 69 -15.78 5.39 -9.14
CA LEU A 69 -16.33 4.57 -8.06
C LEU A 69 -16.52 5.38 -6.78
N GLY A 70 -15.56 6.21 -6.40
CA GLY A 70 -15.65 7.05 -5.21
C GLY A 70 -16.76 8.09 -5.29
N LEU A 71 -16.90 8.78 -6.42
CA LEU A 71 -18.02 9.70 -6.68
C LEU A 71 -19.37 8.98 -6.63
N SER A 72 -19.42 7.71 -7.05
CA SER A 72 -20.61 6.87 -6.95
C SER A 72 -20.92 6.35 -5.54
N GLY A 73 -20.14 6.77 -4.53
CA GLY A 73 -20.37 6.41 -3.13
C GLY A 73 -19.61 5.19 -2.64
N GLU A 74 -18.80 4.55 -3.49
CA GLU A 74 -18.02 3.39 -3.09
C GLU A 74 -16.80 3.75 -2.24
N LYS A 75 -16.42 2.81 -1.38
CA LYS A 75 -15.20 2.89 -0.56
C LYS A 75 -14.22 1.78 -0.96
N PRO A 76 -12.90 2.07 -0.90
CA PRO A 76 -11.89 1.05 -1.24
C PRO A 76 -12.04 -0.26 -0.47
N GLU A 77 -12.44 -0.18 0.80
CA GLU A 77 -12.58 -1.33 1.70
C GLU A 77 -13.86 -2.16 1.47
N LEU A 78 -14.87 -1.63 0.80
CA LEU A 78 -16.20 -2.25 0.67
C LEU A 78 -16.59 -2.60 -0.77
N VAL A 79 -16.02 -1.93 -1.77
CA VAL A 79 -16.41 -2.12 -3.18
C VAL A 79 -16.30 -3.58 -3.60
N ASP A 80 -17.32 -4.09 -4.27
CA ASP A 80 -17.28 -5.43 -4.87
C ASP A 80 -16.36 -5.43 -6.10
N VAL A 81 -15.18 -6.04 -5.96
CA VAL A 81 -14.13 -6.04 -7.00
C VAL A 81 -14.54 -6.78 -8.26
N ASP A 82 -15.44 -7.76 -8.17
CA ASP A 82 -15.89 -8.55 -9.31
C ASP A 82 -16.90 -7.78 -10.17
N SER A 83 -17.56 -6.77 -9.63
CA SER A 83 -18.52 -5.91 -10.34
C SER A 83 -17.91 -4.64 -10.96
N ILE A 84 -16.63 -4.32 -10.67
CA ILE A 84 -16.01 -3.04 -11.05
C ILE A 84 -16.02 -2.82 -12.56
N ASP A 85 -15.54 -3.79 -13.34
CA ASP A 85 -15.36 -3.60 -14.79
C ASP A 85 -16.70 -3.42 -15.50
N ASP A 86 -17.75 -4.17 -15.15
CA ASP A 86 -19.10 -4.04 -15.70
C ASP A 86 -19.72 -2.69 -15.36
N ARG A 87 -19.58 -2.23 -14.12
CA ARG A 87 -20.07 -0.92 -13.69
C ARG A 87 -19.38 0.24 -14.41
N LEU A 88 -18.06 0.17 -14.55
CA LEU A 88 -17.30 1.17 -15.30
C LEU A 88 -17.64 1.18 -16.78
N ALA A 89 -17.88 0.01 -17.38
CA ALA A 89 -18.37 -0.09 -18.76
C ALA A 89 -19.74 0.56 -18.92
N ALA A 90 -20.67 0.32 -17.99
CA ALA A 90 -21.99 0.96 -17.97
C ALA A 90 -21.90 2.48 -17.85
N MET A 91 -21.10 3.01 -16.91
CA MET A 91 -20.88 4.46 -16.73
C MET A 91 -20.32 5.12 -18.00
N ARG A 92 -19.29 4.50 -18.63
CA ARG A 92 -18.70 5.02 -19.86
C ARG A 92 -19.66 5.00 -21.04
N SER A 93 -20.48 3.96 -21.16
CA SER A 93 -21.46 3.84 -22.26
C SER A 93 -22.62 4.79 -22.12
N SER A 94 -23.10 5.06 -20.90
CA SER A 94 -24.18 5.99 -20.62
C SER A 94 -23.73 7.47 -20.61
N GLY A 95 -22.44 7.73 -20.38
CA GLY A 95 -21.94 9.08 -20.12
C GLY A 95 -22.50 9.70 -18.84
N THR A 96 -22.89 8.89 -17.86
CA THR A 96 -23.48 9.34 -16.60
C THR A 96 -22.92 8.58 -15.42
N ILE A 97 -22.95 9.21 -14.24
CA ILE A 97 -22.68 8.54 -12.95
C ILE A 97 -23.86 8.78 -11.99
N GLU A 98 -24.06 7.85 -11.08
CA GLU A 98 -24.94 8.04 -9.93
C GLU A 98 -24.14 8.62 -8.76
N LEU A 99 -24.13 9.94 -8.62
CA LEU A 99 -23.40 10.64 -7.56
C LEU A 99 -23.90 10.18 -6.18
N PHE A 100 -22.97 9.62 -5.39
CA PHE A 100 -23.24 8.99 -4.10
C PHE A 100 -24.34 7.90 -4.14
N GLY A 101 -24.54 7.25 -5.31
CA GLY A 101 -25.57 6.24 -5.53
C GLY A 101 -27.01 6.77 -5.44
N LYS A 102 -27.22 8.10 -5.57
CA LYS A 102 -28.53 8.75 -5.31
C LYS A 102 -28.96 9.75 -6.38
N HIS A 103 -28.03 10.36 -7.08
CA HIS A 103 -28.33 11.45 -8.02
C HIS A 103 -27.57 11.27 -9.32
N THR A 104 -28.29 11.03 -10.41
CA THR A 104 -27.70 10.83 -11.75
C THR A 104 -27.28 12.17 -12.34
N ILE A 105 -26.00 12.27 -12.73
CA ILE A 105 -25.45 13.44 -13.43
C ILE A 105 -24.68 13.00 -14.69
N PRO A 106 -24.56 13.86 -15.71
CA PRO A 106 -23.61 13.65 -16.82
C PRO A 106 -22.18 13.57 -16.28
N PHE A 107 -21.38 12.68 -16.85
CA PHE A 107 -19.96 12.60 -16.53
C PHE A 107 -19.19 11.93 -17.69
N VAL A 108 -18.33 12.68 -18.35
CA VAL A 108 -17.53 12.22 -19.49
C VAL A 108 -16.06 12.20 -19.10
N VAL A 109 -15.46 11.01 -19.11
CA VAL A 109 -14.01 10.87 -18.86
C VAL A 109 -13.22 11.56 -19.96
N GLY A 110 -12.32 12.46 -19.58
CA GLY A 110 -11.56 13.31 -20.49
C GLY A 110 -12.05 14.76 -20.56
N GLU A 111 -13.33 15.00 -20.20
CA GLU A 111 -13.91 16.34 -20.06
C GLU A 111 -14.12 16.69 -18.56
N ASP A 112 -14.77 15.80 -17.84
CA ASP A 112 -15.10 15.98 -16.41
C ASP A 112 -14.06 15.35 -15.48
N LEU A 113 -13.20 14.46 -15.98
CA LEU A 113 -12.01 13.94 -15.29
C LEU A 113 -10.76 14.24 -16.11
N VAL A 114 -9.95 15.16 -15.60
CA VAL A 114 -8.77 15.69 -16.28
C VAL A 114 -7.50 15.25 -15.56
N PHE A 115 -6.52 14.75 -16.34
CA PHE A 115 -5.17 14.45 -15.87
C PHE A 115 -4.24 15.63 -16.22
N GLU A 116 -4.04 16.55 -15.24
CA GLU A 116 -3.15 17.70 -15.41
C GLU A 116 -1.70 17.30 -15.15
N ARG A 117 -0.92 17.20 -16.23
CA ARG A 117 0.45 16.67 -16.21
C ARG A 117 1.53 17.71 -15.98
N LYS A 118 1.22 19.00 -16.14
CA LYS A 118 2.19 20.09 -16.10
C LYS A 118 2.20 20.83 -14.76
N ILE A 119 1.11 20.77 -14.02
CA ILE A 119 0.90 21.51 -12.79
C ILE A 119 0.94 20.54 -11.60
N SER A 120 1.68 20.92 -10.56
CA SER A 120 1.63 20.27 -9.24
C SER A 120 1.09 21.25 -8.22
N LEU A 121 0.22 20.78 -7.34
CA LEU A 121 -0.29 21.60 -6.24
C LEU A 121 0.76 21.72 -5.12
N PRO A 122 0.81 22.86 -4.39
CA PRO A 122 1.88 23.11 -3.42
C PRO A 122 1.96 22.12 -2.25
N GLY A 123 0.81 21.53 -1.86
CA GLY A 123 0.72 20.71 -0.64
C GLY A 123 1.35 19.32 -0.77
N HIS A 124 1.23 18.68 -1.93
CA HIS A 124 1.78 17.33 -2.19
C HIS A 124 1.73 16.99 -3.68
N PRO A 125 2.68 16.17 -4.21
CA PRO A 125 2.68 15.74 -5.64
C PRO A 125 1.39 15.00 -6.08
N ASN A 126 0.68 14.35 -5.16
CA ASN A 126 -0.57 13.64 -5.45
C ASN A 126 -1.79 14.50 -5.09
N GLY A 127 -1.89 15.67 -5.72
CA GLY A 127 -3.02 16.58 -5.51
C GLY A 127 -4.20 16.27 -6.43
N MET A 128 -5.42 16.53 -5.95
CA MET A 128 -6.65 16.43 -6.74
C MET A 128 -7.65 17.48 -6.30
N LYS A 129 -8.40 18.01 -7.25
CA LYS A 129 -9.45 19.00 -7.01
C LYS A 129 -10.77 18.48 -7.55
N PHE A 130 -11.83 18.61 -6.75
CA PHE A 130 -13.20 18.30 -7.13
C PHE A 130 -14.03 19.58 -7.04
N THR A 131 -14.81 19.85 -8.08
CA THR A 131 -15.71 21.03 -8.15
C THR A 131 -17.11 20.56 -8.59
N ALA A 132 -18.12 20.85 -7.80
CA ALA A 132 -19.52 20.64 -8.15
C ALA A 132 -20.13 21.95 -8.65
N PHE A 133 -20.93 21.85 -9.70
CA PHE A 133 -21.60 22.99 -10.34
C PHE A 133 -23.12 22.79 -10.32
N THR A 134 -23.84 23.91 -10.19
CA THR A 134 -25.28 23.99 -10.40
C THR A 134 -25.64 24.06 -11.90
N ALA A 135 -26.94 23.97 -12.23
CA ALA A 135 -27.40 23.99 -13.61
C ALA A 135 -27.12 25.32 -14.36
N ASP A 136 -26.93 26.41 -13.65
CA ASP A 136 -26.56 27.71 -14.20
C ASP A 136 -25.03 27.87 -14.38
N GLY A 137 -24.25 26.85 -14.02
CA GLY A 137 -22.80 26.84 -14.12
C GLY A 137 -22.07 27.47 -12.93
N SER A 138 -22.79 27.89 -11.90
CA SER A 138 -22.17 28.43 -10.68
C SER A 138 -21.49 27.31 -9.87
N VAL A 139 -20.35 27.63 -9.23
CA VAL A 139 -19.66 26.71 -8.32
C VAL A 139 -20.50 26.54 -7.05
N LEU A 140 -20.95 25.31 -6.80
CA LEU A 140 -21.71 24.93 -5.62
C LEU A 140 -20.78 24.53 -4.46
N HIS A 141 -19.76 23.73 -4.76
CA HIS A 141 -18.81 23.23 -3.77
C HIS A 141 -17.48 22.90 -4.44
N GLU A 142 -16.35 23.27 -3.82
CA GLU A 142 -15.02 22.97 -4.31
C GLU A 142 -14.13 22.48 -3.17
N LYS A 143 -13.33 21.43 -3.39
CA LYS A 143 -12.40 20.87 -2.44
C LYS A 143 -11.13 20.37 -3.10
N ILE A 144 -10.01 20.63 -2.44
CA ILE A 144 -8.71 20.06 -2.78
C ILE A 144 -8.35 18.98 -1.75
N TYR A 145 -7.89 17.85 -2.27
CA TYR A 145 -7.40 16.74 -1.47
C TYR A 145 -6.01 16.32 -1.94
N TYR A 146 -5.26 15.70 -1.01
CA TYR A 146 -3.94 15.14 -1.27
C TYR A 146 -3.89 13.70 -0.80
N SER A 147 -3.42 12.79 -1.68
CA SER A 147 -3.17 11.39 -1.33
C SER A 147 -1.71 11.24 -0.86
N VAL A 148 -1.50 11.11 0.45
CA VAL A 148 -0.17 11.16 1.08
C VAL A 148 0.44 9.79 1.35
N GLY A 149 0.09 8.78 0.56
CA GLY A 149 0.56 7.40 0.67
C GLY A 149 -0.26 6.56 1.67
N GLY A 150 -0.12 5.23 1.63
CA GLY A 150 -0.82 4.31 2.52
C GLY A 150 -2.37 4.43 2.53
N GLY A 151 -2.96 5.03 1.48
CA GLY A 151 -4.41 5.29 1.43
C GLY A 151 -4.89 6.43 2.34
N PHE A 152 -3.97 7.26 2.86
CA PHE A 152 -4.34 8.47 3.60
C PHE A 152 -4.69 9.61 2.65
N VAL A 153 -5.76 10.33 2.98
CA VAL A 153 -6.22 11.51 2.24
C VAL A 153 -6.40 12.67 3.21
N VAL A 154 -5.73 13.77 2.91
CA VAL A 154 -5.84 15.04 3.64
C VAL A 154 -6.47 16.11 2.74
N ASP A 155 -7.14 17.08 3.32
CA ASP A 155 -7.67 18.23 2.60
C ASP A 155 -6.66 19.40 2.58
N GLU A 156 -7.00 20.46 1.86
CA GLU A 156 -6.17 21.68 1.73
C GLU A 156 -5.84 22.38 3.05
N ASN A 157 -6.69 22.25 4.07
CA ASN A 157 -6.50 22.87 5.38
C ASN A 157 -5.47 22.10 6.22
N ALA A 158 -5.19 20.87 5.86
CA ALA A 158 -4.16 20.01 6.48
C ALA A 158 -2.83 20.03 5.72
N ALA A 159 -2.69 20.87 4.69
CA ALA A 159 -1.48 21.02 3.88
C ALA A 159 -0.40 21.81 4.67
N GLY A 160 0.66 21.10 5.06
CA GLY A 160 1.79 21.63 5.84
C GLY A 160 2.56 20.49 6.50
N ALA A 161 3.40 20.80 7.48
CA ALA A 161 4.16 19.80 8.24
C ALA A 161 3.25 18.79 8.99
N ASP A 162 1.99 19.16 9.24
CA ASP A 162 0.95 18.36 9.89
C ASP A 162 0.02 17.70 8.85
N ARG A 163 0.57 16.95 7.92
CA ARG A 163 -0.12 16.32 6.77
C ARG A 163 -1.17 15.26 7.12
N ILE A 164 -1.33 14.93 8.37
CA ILE A 164 -2.42 14.12 8.93
C ILE A 164 -2.91 14.92 10.12
N LYS A 165 -4.24 15.15 10.28
CA LYS A 165 -4.73 15.70 11.55
C LYS A 165 -4.09 14.88 12.66
N PRO A 166 -3.33 15.51 13.59
CA PRO A 166 -2.84 14.78 14.75
C PRO A 166 -4.07 14.13 15.39
N ASP A 167 -4.06 12.83 15.51
CA ASP A 167 -4.98 12.20 16.44
C ASP A 167 -4.45 12.59 17.83
N ASP A 168 -5.19 13.42 18.54
CA ASP A 168 -4.82 13.93 19.88
C ASP A 168 -4.92 12.82 20.95
N THR A 169 -5.12 11.58 20.53
CA THR A 169 -5.14 10.42 21.42
C THR A 169 -3.82 10.31 22.17
N VAL A 170 -3.91 10.40 23.49
CA VAL A 170 -2.76 10.20 24.37
C VAL A 170 -2.51 8.70 24.50
N LEU A 171 -1.41 8.24 23.93
CA LEU A 171 -1.01 6.83 23.99
C LEU A 171 -0.40 6.53 25.38
N PRO A 172 -0.69 5.37 25.99
CA PRO A 172 -0.05 4.93 27.24
C PRO A 172 1.47 4.78 27.10
N HIS A 173 1.93 4.29 25.97
CA HIS A 173 3.35 4.05 25.67
C HIS A 173 3.72 4.75 24.34
N PRO A 174 3.83 6.10 24.33
CA PRO A 174 4.18 6.83 23.12
C PRO A 174 5.64 6.57 22.77
N PHE A 175 5.93 6.37 21.50
CA PHE A 175 7.29 6.24 20.98
C PHE A 175 7.39 6.86 19.60
N THR A 176 8.53 7.45 19.31
CA THR A 176 8.90 8.00 18.01
C THR A 176 10.18 7.35 17.48
N THR A 177 10.94 6.68 18.34
CA THR A 177 12.18 5.96 18.00
C THR A 177 12.12 4.52 18.47
N ALA A 178 12.92 3.65 17.85
CA ALA A 178 13.09 2.26 18.30
C ALA A 178 13.73 2.22 19.69
N THR A 179 14.61 3.18 20.00
CA THR A 179 15.22 3.32 21.32
C THR A 179 14.15 3.56 22.40
N GLU A 180 13.16 4.43 22.17
CA GLU A 180 12.06 4.66 23.10
C GLU A 180 11.17 3.42 23.23
N LEU A 181 10.86 2.75 22.10
CA LEU A 181 10.08 1.51 22.08
C LEU A 181 10.73 0.42 22.95
N LEU A 182 12.05 0.19 22.80
CA LEU A 182 12.79 -0.77 23.61
C LEU A 182 12.85 -0.37 25.09
N ALA A 183 12.96 0.92 25.39
CA ALA A 183 12.93 1.42 26.77
C ALA A 183 11.57 1.08 27.43
N HIS A 184 10.45 1.34 26.75
CA HIS A 184 9.12 0.95 27.25
C HIS A 184 8.98 -0.56 27.44
N CYS A 185 9.51 -1.39 26.53
CA CYS A 185 9.54 -2.84 26.72
C CYS A 185 10.29 -3.23 28.00
N SER A 186 11.47 -2.63 28.23
CA SER A 186 12.30 -2.90 29.41
C SER A 186 11.64 -2.45 30.72
N GLU A 187 10.99 -1.26 30.72
CA GLU A 187 10.34 -0.71 31.91
C GLU A 187 9.07 -1.47 32.29
N THR A 188 8.29 -1.91 31.31
CA THR A 188 7.00 -2.56 31.55
C THR A 188 7.08 -4.08 31.60
N GLY A 189 8.13 -4.66 31.05
CA GLY A 189 8.24 -6.12 30.83
C GLY A 189 7.34 -6.64 29.72
N LEU A 190 6.71 -5.77 28.93
CA LEU A 190 5.87 -6.16 27.81
C LEU A 190 6.70 -6.41 26.55
N SER A 191 6.21 -7.28 25.67
CA SER A 191 6.72 -7.40 24.31
C SER A 191 6.27 -6.20 23.47
N ILE A 192 6.84 -6.01 22.26
CA ILE A 192 6.45 -4.94 21.35
C ILE A 192 4.96 -5.06 20.99
N SER A 193 4.45 -6.26 20.71
CA SER A 193 3.02 -6.45 20.44
C SER A 193 2.15 -6.15 21.67
N GLY A 194 2.66 -6.43 22.87
CA GLY A 194 1.99 -6.09 24.12
C GLY A 194 1.82 -4.58 24.30
N LEU A 195 2.89 -3.80 24.07
CA LEU A 195 2.84 -2.33 24.09
C LEU A 195 1.87 -1.79 23.04
N MET A 196 1.91 -2.32 21.83
CA MET A 196 1.00 -1.90 20.75
C MET A 196 -0.45 -2.23 21.09
N MET A 197 -0.74 -3.34 21.74
CA MET A 197 -2.09 -3.68 22.21
C MET A 197 -2.59 -2.65 23.24
N GLU A 198 -1.73 -2.22 24.17
CA GLU A 198 -2.10 -1.16 25.13
C GLU A 198 -2.34 0.18 24.43
N ASN A 199 -1.50 0.54 23.48
CA ASN A 199 -1.67 1.75 22.69
C ASN A 199 -2.97 1.71 21.85
N GLU A 200 -3.32 0.57 21.26
CA GLU A 200 -4.57 0.43 20.48
C GLU A 200 -5.84 0.64 21.33
N LYS A 201 -5.83 0.29 22.59
CA LYS A 201 -6.96 0.54 23.50
C LYS A 201 -7.24 2.04 23.68
N ALA A 202 -6.23 2.88 23.58
CA ALA A 202 -6.38 4.33 23.71
C ALA A 202 -7.26 4.97 22.62
N PHE A 203 -7.42 4.29 21.46
CA PHE A 203 -8.35 4.69 20.41
C PHE A 203 -9.82 4.32 20.71
N GLY A 204 -10.14 3.94 21.96
CA GLY A 204 -11.51 3.60 22.38
C GLY A 204 -11.97 2.21 21.98
N ARG A 205 -11.06 1.33 21.60
CA ARG A 205 -11.38 -0.07 21.21
C ARG A 205 -11.14 -1.03 22.36
N SER A 206 -12.03 -1.99 22.53
CA SER A 206 -11.80 -3.14 23.42
C SER A 206 -10.77 -4.10 22.81
N VAL A 207 -10.13 -4.90 23.65
CA VAL A 207 -9.21 -5.96 23.19
C VAL A 207 -9.91 -6.92 22.21
N ALA A 208 -11.19 -7.22 22.43
CA ALA A 208 -11.95 -8.09 21.53
C ALA A 208 -12.13 -7.48 20.14
N GLU A 209 -12.42 -6.17 20.06
CA GLU A 209 -12.54 -5.45 18.79
C GLU A 209 -11.20 -5.35 18.06
N ILE A 210 -10.10 -5.08 18.77
CA ILE A 210 -8.75 -5.05 18.19
C ILE A 210 -8.41 -6.44 17.62
N ARG A 211 -8.60 -7.51 18.38
CA ARG A 211 -8.35 -8.88 17.94
C ARG A 211 -9.18 -9.25 16.71
N SER A 212 -10.48 -8.99 16.77
CA SER A 212 -11.40 -9.26 15.65
C SER A 212 -11.01 -8.48 14.40
N GLY A 213 -10.62 -7.20 14.54
CA GLY A 213 -10.17 -6.37 13.44
C GLY A 213 -8.89 -6.90 12.78
N LEU A 214 -7.90 -7.31 13.59
CA LEU A 214 -6.65 -7.88 13.08
C LEU A 214 -6.87 -9.25 12.40
N LEU A 215 -7.71 -10.10 12.95
CA LEU A 215 -8.08 -11.36 12.31
C LEU A 215 -8.88 -11.16 11.03
N ASN A 216 -9.70 -10.10 10.93
CA ASN A 216 -10.35 -9.75 9.68
C ASN A 216 -9.33 -9.29 8.61
N ILE A 217 -8.31 -8.51 9.00
CA ILE A 217 -7.19 -8.16 8.11
C ILE A 217 -6.50 -9.43 7.61
N TRP A 218 -6.17 -10.34 8.51
CA TRP A 218 -5.56 -11.63 8.17
C TRP A 218 -6.43 -12.47 7.21
N ARG A 219 -7.73 -12.54 7.47
CA ARG A 219 -8.68 -13.22 6.58
C ARG A 219 -8.62 -12.68 5.15
N VAL A 220 -8.63 -11.34 4.99
CA VAL A 220 -8.53 -10.70 3.68
C VAL A 220 -7.18 -10.98 3.01
N MET A 221 -6.07 -10.98 3.77
CA MET A 221 -4.75 -11.38 3.25
C MET A 221 -4.76 -12.83 2.73
N THR A 222 -5.36 -13.75 3.48
CA THR A 222 -5.46 -15.17 3.10
C THR A 222 -6.32 -15.35 1.85
N GLU A 223 -7.49 -14.71 1.80
CA GLU A 223 -8.37 -14.74 0.64
C GLU A 223 -7.68 -14.19 -0.62
N CYS A 224 -6.87 -13.14 -0.47
CA CYS A 224 -6.07 -12.59 -1.56
C CYS A 224 -5.03 -13.60 -2.08
N VAL A 225 -4.29 -14.26 -1.18
CA VAL A 225 -3.35 -15.33 -1.54
C VAL A 225 -4.07 -16.45 -2.28
N GLU A 226 -5.20 -16.94 -1.74
CA GLU A 226 -5.98 -18.01 -2.35
C GLU A 226 -6.50 -17.64 -3.73
N ARG A 227 -7.02 -16.42 -3.89
CA ARG A 227 -7.50 -15.93 -5.18
C ARG A 227 -6.37 -15.86 -6.20
N GLY A 228 -5.22 -15.28 -5.85
CA GLY A 228 -4.06 -15.17 -6.73
C GLY A 228 -3.50 -16.53 -7.17
N THR A 229 -3.56 -17.55 -6.30
CA THR A 229 -3.13 -18.92 -6.65
C THR A 229 -4.08 -19.64 -7.60
N ARG A 230 -5.32 -19.18 -7.74
CA ARG A 230 -6.34 -19.77 -8.63
C ARG A 230 -6.54 -19.00 -9.93
N THR A 231 -6.15 -17.74 -9.98
CA THR A 231 -6.43 -16.85 -11.12
C THR A 231 -5.34 -16.95 -12.18
N GLU A 232 -5.73 -17.31 -13.40
CA GLU A 232 -4.87 -17.34 -14.58
C GLU A 232 -5.01 -16.08 -15.42
N GLY A 233 -4.19 -15.93 -16.44
CA GLY A 233 -4.33 -14.92 -17.47
C GLY A 233 -3.17 -13.94 -17.54
N VAL A 234 -3.47 -12.76 -18.08
CA VAL A 234 -2.52 -11.67 -18.31
C VAL A 234 -2.93 -10.46 -17.45
N LEU A 235 -1.97 -9.80 -16.83
CA LEU A 235 -2.21 -8.60 -16.05
C LEU A 235 -2.64 -7.43 -16.96
N PRO A 236 -3.52 -6.54 -16.48
CA PRO A 236 -3.98 -5.37 -17.26
C PRO A 236 -2.86 -4.34 -17.45
N GLY A 237 -3.03 -3.39 -18.39
CA GLY A 237 -2.13 -2.24 -18.55
C GLY A 237 -1.14 -2.30 -19.72
N GLY A 238 -1.19 -3.35 -20.56
CA GLY A 238 -0.48 -3.37 -21.85
C GLY A 238 0.90 -4.05 -21.84
N LEU A 239 1.54 -4.27 -20.69
CA LEU A 239 2.84 -4.97 -20.63
C LEU A 239 2.77 -6.47 -20.94
N LYS A 240 1.56 -7.02 -21.10
CA LYS A 240 1.31 -8.44 -21.40
C LYS A 240 1.96 -9.39 -20.38
N VAL A 241 2.17 -8.98 -19.15
CA VAL A 241 2.74 -9.79 -18.08
C VAL A 241 1.78 -10.94 -17.74
N LYS A 242 2.24 -12.18 -17.91
CA LYS A 242 1.46 -13.38 -17.56
C LYS A 242 1.46 -13.57 -16.04
N ARG A 243 0.32 -13.95 -15.48
CA ARG A 243 0.23 -14.42 -14.10
C ARG A 243 1.05 -15.71 -13.93
N ARG A 244 1.86 -15.77 -12.89
CA ARG A 244 2.79 -16.88 -12.60
C ARG A 244 2.38 -17.68 -11.37
N ALA A 245 1.64 -17.06 -10.45
CA ALA A 245 1.27 -17.67 -9.18
C ALA A 245 0.46 -18.96 -9.38
N HIS A 246 -0.54 -18.97 -10.27
CA HIS A 246 -1.34 -20.16 -10.55
C HIS A 246 -0.48 -21.33 -11.04
N HIS A 247 0.43 -21.08 -12.00
CA HIS A 247 1.29 -22.13 -12.55
C HIS A 247 2.26 -22.67 -11.49
N LEU A 248 2.90 -21.77 -10.73
CA LEU A 248 3.80 -22.15 -9.64
C LEU A 248 3.07 -22.96 -8.55
N HIS A 249 1.84 -22.55 -8.19
CA HIS A 249 1.01 -23.30 -7.24
C HIS A 249 0.76 -24.73 -7.67
N ARG A 250 0.33 -24.95 -8.94
CA ARG A 250 0.11 -26.29 -9.48
C ARG A 250 1.38 -27.13 -9.47
N LYS A 251 2.52 -26.54 -9.83
CA LYS A 251 3.81 -27.21 -9.81
C LYS A 251 4.18 -27.65 -8.39
N LEU A 252 4.13 -26.75 -7.41
CA LEU A 252 4.47 -27.07 -6.02
C LEU A 252 3.52 -28.09 -5.39
N GLN A 253 2.24 -28.13 -5.80
CA GLN A 253 1.31 -29.17 -5.35
C GLN A 253 1.64 -30.58 -5.92
N SER A 254 2.28 -30.64 -7.08
CA SER A 254 2.66 -31.92 -7.72
C SER A 254 4.02 -32.45 -7.27
N GLU A 255 4.85 -31.62 -6.62
CA GLU A 255 6.19 -31.99 -6.16
C GLU A 255 6.14 -32.65 -4.78
N SER A 256 7.06 -33.59 -4.56
CA SER A 256 7.22 -34.21 -3.22
C SER A 256 7.91 -33.24 -2.26
N PRO A 257 7.37 -33.00 -1.06
CA PRO A 257 8.01 -32.14 -0.05
C PRO A 257 9.42 -32.54 0.35
N ALA A 258 9.80 -33.80 0.12
CA ALA A 258 11.14 -34.32 0.46
C ALA A 258 12.16 -34.13 -0.67
N ALA A 259 11.76 -33.63 -1.83
CA ALA A 259 12.62 -33.54 -3.00
C ALA A 259 13.63 -32.38 -2.95
N ASP A 260 13.24 -31.27 -2.30
CA ASP A 260 14.08 -30.06 -2.22
C ASP A 260 13.91 -29.37 -0.87
N SER A 261 15.03 -29.18 -0.15
CA SER A 261 15.06 -28.47 1.12
C SER A 261 14.71 -26.98 1.00
N LEU A 262 14.78 -26.39 -0.19
CA LEU A 262 14.44 -24.99 -0.48
C LEU A 262 12.99 -24.78 -0.89
N GLN A 263 12.19 -25.84 -1.06
CA GLN A 263 10.80 -25.76 -1.51
C GLN A 263 9.93 -24.80 -0.65
N THR A 264 10.25 -24.65 0.64
CA THR A 264 9.58 -23.66 1.51
C THR A 264 9.78 -22.24 1.01
N MET A 265 10.93 -21.90 0.40
CA MET A 265 11.17 -20.58 -0.19
C MET A 265 10.31 -20.36 -1.44
N ASP A 266 10.07 -21.42 -2.22
CA ASP A 266 9.20 -21.36 -3.39
C ASP A 266 7.74 -21.12 -2.98
N TRP A 267 7.29 -21.72 -1.88
CA TRP A 267 5.97 -21.42 -1.31
C TRP A 267 5.86 -19.96 -0.86
N VAL A 268 6.88 -19.40 -0.18
CA VAL A 268 6.89 -17.98 0.22
C VAL A 268 6.87 -17.08 -1.03
N THR A 269 7.68 -17.40 -2.03
CA THR A 269 7.68 -16.72 -3.32
C THR A 269 6.30 -16.73 -3.96
N LEU A 270 5.66 -17.91 -4.02
CA LEU A 270 4.31 -18.07 -4.52
C LEU A 270 3.30 -17.14 -3.81
N PHE A 271 3.31 -17.08 -2.48
CA PHE A 271 2.38 -16.25 -1.73
C PHE A 271 2.54 -14.76 -2.06
N ALA A 272 3.78 -14.28 -2.16
CA ALA A 272 4.05 -12.91 -2.55
C ALA A 272 3.62 -12.61 -3.99
N LEU A 273 3.89 -13.52 -4.94
CA LEU A 273 3.44 -13.39 -6.32
C LEU A 273 1.91 -13.32 -6.39
N ALA A 274 1.22 -14.22 -5.69
CA ALA A 274 -0.25 -14.29 -5.69
C ALA A 274 -0.88 -12.96 -5.26
N VAL A 275 -0.42 -12.38 -4.15
CA VAL A 275 -0.93 -11.09 -3.66
C VAL A 275 -0.61 -9.95 -4.63
N ASN A 276 0.62 -9.91 -5.18
CA ASN A 276 1.00 -8.80 -6.07
C ASN A 276 0.32 -8.89 -7.44
N GLU A 277 0.05 -10.07 -7.95
CA GLU A 277 -0.73 -10.25 -9.17
C GLU A 277 -2.19 -9.85 -8.97
N GLU A 278 -2.79 -10.14 -7.80
CA GLU A 278 -4.11 -9.62 -7.44
C GLU A 278 -4.08 -8.09 -7.28
N ASN A 279 -3.06 -7.54 -6.61
CA ASN A 279 -2.88 -6.10 -6.52
C ASN A 279 -2.79 -5.45 -7.91
N ALA A 280 -1.96 -5.98 -8.80
CA ALA A 280 -1.78 -5.45 -10.16
C ALA A 280 -3.07 -5.50 -10.99
N ALA A 281 -3.93 -6.48 -10.73
CA ALA A 281 -5.21 -6.66 -11.43
C ALA A 281 -6.36 -5.83 -10.83
N GLY A 282 -6.12 -5.06 -9.76
CA GLY A 282 -7.18 -4.27 -9.11
C GLY A 282 -8.02 -5.07 -8.10
N GLY A 283 -7.56 -6.26 -7.71
CA GLY A 283 -8.23 -7.12 -6.74
C GLY A 283 -8.23 -6.56 -5.32
N ARG A 284 -8.96 -7.26 -4.43
CA ARG A 284 -9.01 -6.97 -2.99
C ARG A 284 -7.67 -7.31 -2.35
N ILE A 285 -7.07 -6.33 -1.66
CA ILE A 285 -5.80 -6.50 -0.95
C ILE A 285 -5.83 -5.80 0.42
N VAL A 286 -4.80 -6.06 1.21
CA VAL A 286 -4.48 -5.23 2.37
C VAL A 286 -3.24 -4.40 2.03
N THR A 287 -3.36 -3.08 2.13
CA THR A 287 -2.22 -2.17 2.09
C THR A 287 -1.30 -2.48 3.28
N ALA A 288 0.01 -2.79 3.07
CA ALA A 288 0.90 -3.29 4.12
C ALA A 288 2.40 -2.94 3.86
N PRO A 289 2.92 -1.76 4.18
CA PRO A 289 2.21 -0.52 4.49
C PRO A 289 1.74 0.23 3.24
N THR A 290 2.11 -0.23 2.02
CA THR A 290 1.66 0.29 0.72
C THR A 290 1.16 -0.84 -0.17
N ASN A 291 0.48 -0.50 -1.26
CA ASN A 291 0.06 -1.50 -2.25
C ASN A 291 1.26 -2.07 -3.03
N GLY A 292 2.27 -1.24 -3.32
CA GLY A 292 3.48 -1.70 -4.01
C GLY A 292 4.24 -2.78 -3.25
N ALA A 293 4.07 -2.86 -1.93
CA ALA A 293 4.69 -3.84 -1.04
C ALA A 293 3.69 -4.82 -0.39
N ALA A 294 2.45 -4.86 -0.87
CA ALA A 294 1.35 -5.58 -0.23
C ALA A 294 1.55 -7.11 -0.13
N GLY A 295 2.47 -7.68 -0.92
CA GLY A 295 2.74 -9.12 -0.92
C GLY A 295 3.64 -9.61 0.21
N ILE A 296 4.47 -8.73 0.81
CA ILE A 296 5.54 -9.16 1.71
C ILE A 296 4.98 -9.68 3.04
N ILE A 297 4.20 -8.87 3.74
CA ILE A 297 3.63 -9.23 5.04
C ILE A 297 2.70 -10.45 4.94
N PRO A 298 1.74 -10.52 3.98
CA PRO A 298 0.93 -11.71 3.81
C PRO A 298 1.74 -12.96 3.49
N ALA A 299 2.80 -12.86 2.69
CA ALA A 299 3.63 -14.03 2.35
C ALA A 299 4.39 -14.57 3.59
N VAL A 300 4.99 -13.68 4.39
CA VAL A 300 5.71 -14.08 5.60
C VAL A 300 4.75 -14.58 6.70
N LEU A 301 3.57 -13.96 6.82
CA LEU A 301 2.56 -14.41 7.78
C LEU A 301 1.93 -15.74 7.35
N THR A 302 1.74 -15.99 6.05
CA THR A 302 1.32 -17.29 5.53
C THR A 302 2.41 -18.35 5.78
N TYR A 303 3.69 -17.98 5.62
CA TYR A 303 4.81 -18.85 5.99
C TYR A 303 4.74 -19.22 7.48
N TYR A 304 4.55 -18.26 8.37
CA TYR A 304 4.37 -18.50 9.81
C TYR A 304 3.22 -19.49 10.05
N ASN A 305 2.03 -19.17 9.55
CA ASN A 305 0.83 -19.95 9.79
C ASN A 305 0.91 -21.39 9.23
N ARG A 306 1.60 -21.59 8.11
CA ARG A 306 1.64 -22.89 7.41
C ARG A 306 2.81 -23.78 7.81
N PHE A 307 3.98 -23.20 8.12
CA PHE A 307 5.22 -23.95 8.26
C PHE A 307 5.82 -23.89 9.67
N VAL A 308 5.31 -23.02 10.56
CA VAL A 308 5.80 -22.94 11.94
C VAL A 308 4.90 -23.77 12.84
N PRO A 309 5.43 -24.81 13.51
CA PRO A 309 4.64 -25.61 14.45
C PRO A 309 4.07 -24.76 15.59
N GLY A 310 2.78 -24.92 15.90
CA GLY A 310 2.13 -24.18 16.99
C GLY A 310 1.70 -22.75 16.60
N ALA A 311 1.76 -22.38 15.32
CA ALA A 311 1.19 -21.13 14.84
C ALA A 311 -0.34 -21.09 15.11
N ASP A 312 -0.82 -19.95 15.58
CA ASP A 312 -2.21 -19.73 15.97
C ASP A 312 -2.65 -18.27 15.72
N ASP A 313 -3.92 -17.99 15.99
CA ASP A 313 -4.50 -16.64 15.84
C ASP A 313 -3.84 -15.61 16.76
N ASP A 314 -3.38 -16.01 17.96
CA ASP A 314 -2.64 -15.11 18.86
C ASP A 314 -1.30 -14.70 18.27
N GLY A 315 -0.61 -15.64 17.63
CA GLY A 315 0.61 -15.34 16.89
C GLY A 315 0.36 -14.39 15.72
N VAL A 316 -0.72 -14.58 14.95
CA VAL A 316 -1.10 -13.66 13.88
C VAL A 316 -1.32 -12.24 14.41
N ILE A 317 -2.02 -12.09 15.52
CA ILE A 317 -2.29 -10.80 16.17
C ILE A 317 -0.97 -10.15 16.63
N ARG A 318 -0.11 -10.89 17.32
CA ARG A 318 1.19 -10.40 17.77
C ARG A 318 2.07 -9.99 16.58
N PHE A 319 2.10 -10.79 15.54
CA PHE A 319 2.84 -10.45 14.30
C PHE A 319 2.40 -9.10 13.74
N LEU A 320 1.10 -8.90 13.54
CA LEU A 320 0.57 -7.67 12.94
C LEU A 320 0.81 -6.43 13.84
N LEU A 321 0.66 -6.57 15.16
CA LEU A 321 0.94 -5.49 16.11
C LEU A 321 2.43 -5.10 16.09
N THR A 322 3.33 -6.07 16.12
CA THR A 322 4.78 -5.82 16.06
C THR A 322 5.20 -5.22 14.72
N ALA A 323 4.67 -5.75 13.62
CA ALA A 323 4.91 -5.19 12.30
C ALA A 323 4.43 -3.72 12.22
N ALA A 324 3.27 -3.41 12.81
CA ALA A 324 2.75 -2.05 12.88
C ALA A 324 3.66 -1.11 13.67
N ALA A 325 4.22 -1.53 14.81
CA ALA A 325 5.17 -0.71 15.58
C ALA A 325 6.35 -0.23 14.71
N VAL A 326 6.93 -1.16 13.95
CA VAL A 326 8.01 -0.83 13.00
C VAL A 326 7.50 0.10 11.88
N GLY A 327 6.31 -0.14 11.35
CA GLY A 327 5.68 0.72 10.33
C GLY A 327 5.46 2.16 10.81
N VAL A 328 5.10 2.36 12.09
CA VAL A 328 5.00 3.69 12.72
C VAL A 328 6.35 4.41 12.67
N LEU A 329 7.45 3.72 13.04
CA LEU A 329 8.80 4.31 13.02
C LEU A 329 9.21 4.81 11.64
N PHE A 330 8.93 4.03 10.58
CA PHE A 330 9.20 4.44 9.19
C PHE A 330 8.37 5.64 8.78
N LYS A 331 7.09 5.64 9.13
CA LYS A 331 6.16 6.70 8.74
C LYS A 331 6.53 8.04 9.41
N GLU A 332 6.97 8.01 10.66
CA GLU A 332 7.33 9.22 11.40
C GLU A 332 8.73 9.74 11.05
N ASN A 333 9.72 8.88 10.88
CA ASN A 333 11.13 9.29 10.77
C ASN A 333 11.68 9.30 9.34
N ALA A 334 10.98 8.65 8.40
CA ALA A 334 11.38 8.65 6.99
C ALA A 334 10.15 8.88 6.10
N SER A 335 9.78 7.88 5.33
CA SER A 335 8.55 7.79 4.55
C SER A 335 8.29 6.36 4.15
N ILE A 336 7.02 6.01 3.99
CA ILE A 336 6.57 4.74 3.39
C ILE A 336 6.15 4.92 1.92
N SER A 337 6.46 6.06 1.29
CA SER A 337 6.04 6.38 -0.09
C SER A 337 7.19 6.19 -1.08
N GLY A 338 6.96 5.42 -2.14
CA GLY A 338 7.89 5.27 -3.25
C GLY A 338 8.18 6.58 -4.00
N ALA A 339 7.19 7.48 -4.05
CA ALA A 339 7.32 8.80 -4.64
C ALA A 339 8.22 9.75 -3.83
N GLU A 340 8.39 9.52 -2.54
CA GLU A 340 9.24 10.34 -1.68
C GLU A 340 10.67 9.77 -1.53
N VAL A 341 10.79 8.46 -1.29
CA VAL A 341 12.08 7.83 -0.94
C VAL A 341 12.43 6.61 -1.79
N GLY A 342 11.70 6.31 -2.86
CA GLY A 342 11.90 5.10 -3.64
C GLY A 342 11.32 3.84 -2.97
N CYS A 343 11.54 2.67 -3.59
CA CYS A 343 11.04 1.39 -3.06
C CYS A 343 11.69 0.96 -1.73
N GLN A 344 12.78 1.59 -1.29
CA GLN A 344 13.28 1.37 0.07
C GLN A 344 12.24 1.74 1.13
N GLY A 345 11.39 2.76 0.87
CA GLY A 345 10.27 3.14 1.74
C GLY A 345 9.08 2.20 1.68
N GLU A 346 8.86 1.49 0.59
CA GLU A 346 7.76 0.54 0.43
C GLU A 346 8.20 -0.90 0.74
N VAL A 347 8.99 -1.48 -0.15
CA VAL A 347 9.49 -2.87 -0.04
C VAL A 347 10.42 -3.02 1.16
N GLY A 348 11.30 -2.02 1.39
CA GLY A 348 12.23 -2.05 2.52
C GLY A 348 11.52 -1.97 3.87
N SER A 349 10.58 -1.05 4.04
CA SER A 349 9.78 -0.95 5.26
C SER A 349 8.94 -2.20 5.50
N ALA A 350 8.27 -2.74 4.47
CA ALA A 350 7.48 -3.97 4.59
C ALA A 350 8.34 -5.19 4.94
N CYS A 351 9.55 -5.30 4.38
CA CYS A 351 10.54 -6.33 4.73
C CYS A 351 10.95 -6.23 6.21
N SER A 352 11.25 -5.02 6.67
CA SER A 352 11.57 -4.72 8.08
C SER A 352 10.42 -5.08 9.02
N MET A 353 9.19 -4.65 8.69
CA MET A 353 7.97 -4.96 9.43
C MET A 353 7.72 -6.47 9.53
N ALA A 354 7.86 -7.18 8.41
CA ALA A 354 7.66 -8.63 8.36
C ALA A 354 8.74 -9.40 9.13
N ALA A 355 10.00 -8.95 9.07
CA ALA A 355 11.10 -9.54 9.84
C ALA A 355 10.87 -9.39 11.33
N ALA A 356 10.47 -8.20 11.79
CA ALA A 356 10.11 -7.93 13.18
C ALA A 356 8.97 -8.82 13.67
N GLY A 357 7.84 -8.81 12.94
CA GLY A 357 6.66 -9.61 13.28
C GLY A 357 6.99 -11.10 13.39
N LEU A 358 7.73 -11.64 12.43
CA LEU A 358 8.15 -13.04 12.44
C LEU A 358 9.07 -13.34 13.62
N THR A 359 10.02 -12.46 13.95
CA THR A 359 10.96 -12.64 15.06
C THR A 359 10.23 -12.73 16.39
N GLU A 360 9.27 -11.85 16.65
CA GLU A 360 8.49 -11.88 17.90
C GLU A 360 7.67 -13.17 18.04
N VAL A 361 6.99 -13.60 17.00
CA VAL A 361 6.15 -14.82 17.09
C VAL A 361 6.97 -16.11 17.15
N LEU A 362 8.22 -16.06 16.78
CA LEU A 362 9.20 -17.14 16.97
C LEU A 362 9.90 -17.09 18.34
N GLY A 363 9.48 -16.18 19.23
CA GLY A 363 9.96 -16.10 20.62
C GLY A 363 11.19 -15.20 20.80
N GLY A 364 11.48 -14.30 19.85
CA GLY A 364 12.56 -13.32 19.97
C GLY A 364 12.31 -12.27 21.04
N THR A 365 13.38 -11.79 21.68
CA THR A 365 13.33 -10.65 22.61
C THR A 365 13.06 -9.35 21.84
N PRO A 366 12.62 -8.25 22.51
CA PRO A 366 12.44 -6.96 21.86
C PRO A 366 13.69 -6.47 21.09
N GLU A 367 14.90 -6.72 21.62
CA GLU A 367 16.16 -6.36 20.98
C GLU A 367 16.44 -7.22 19.74
N GLN A 368 16.09 -8.51 19.76
CA GLN A 368 16.18 -9.37 18.57
C GLN A 368 15.15 -8.96 17.51
N VAL A 369 13.96 -8.53 17.92
CA VAL A 369 12.92 -8.01 17.01
C VAL A 369 13.41 -6.74 16.32
N GLU A 370 13.99 -5.80 17.08
CA GLU A 370 14.57 -4.57 16.53
C GLU A 370 15.72 -4.84 15.57
N ASN A 371 16.62 -5.77 15.93
CA ASN A 371 17.71 -6.19 15.06
C ASN A 371 17.22 -6.84 13.75
N ALA A 372 16.18 -7.68 13.82
CA ALA A 372 15.58 -8.25 12.61
C ALA A 372 14.99 -7.17 11.69
N ALA A 373 14.34 -6.17 12.27
CA ALA A 373 13.80 -5.04 11.54
C ALA A 373 14.91 -4.22 10.86
N GLU A 374 16.00 -3.98 11.58
CA GLU A 374 17.19 -3.27 11.07
C GLU A 374 17.81 -4.02 9.89
N ILE A 375 18.11 -5.33 10.02
CA ILE A 375 18.65 -6.14 8.93
C ILE A 375 17.70 -6.13 7.71
N GLY A 376 16.39 -6.18 7.97
CA GLY A 376 15.38 -6.14 6.92
C GLY A 376 15.43 -4.88 6.06
N ILE A 377 15.62 -3.70 6.67
CA ILE A 377 15.73 -2.45 5.92
C ILE A 377 17.13 -2.22 5.34
N GLU A 378 18.18 -2.56 6.06
CA GLU A 378 19.56 -2.41 5.60
C GLU A 378 19.77 -2.98 4.20
N HIS A 379 19.27 -4.20 3.95
CA HIS A 379 19.38 -4.88 2.66
C HIS A 379 18.46 -4.33 1.55
N ASN A 380 17.71 -3.29 1.83
CA ASN A 380 16.83 -2.62 0.86
C ASN A 380 17.17 -1.12 0.69
N LEU A 381 18.23 -0.61 1.35
CA LEU A 381 18.69 0.76 1.19
C LEU A 381 19.08 1.05 -0.26
N GLY A 382 18.73 2.23 -0.75
CA GLY A 382 18.99 2.67 -2.12
C GLY A 382 18.07 2.06 -3.19
N LEU A 383 17.08 1.25 -2.82
CA LEU A 383 16.15 0.64 -3.78
C LEU A 383 15.28 1.70 -4.46
N THR A 384 15.43 1.84 -5.77
CA THR A 384 14.68 2.80 -6.60
C THR A 384 13.24 2.37 -6.81
N CYS A 385 12.35 3.32 -7.15
CA CYS A 385 10.99 3.03 -7.59
C CYS A 385 10.87 3.39 -9.08
N ASP A 386 11.06 2.41 -9.95
CA ASP A 386 11.18 2.52 -11.39
C ASP A 386 10.27 1.52 -12.14
N PRO A 387 8.95 1.52 -11.87
CA PRO A 387 8.02 0.58 -12.47
C PRO A 387 7.90 0.78 -13.97
N ILE A 388 8.03 -0.31 -14.75
CA ILE A 388 7.93 -0.30 -16.21
C ILE A 388 6.52 0.12 -16.62
N GLY A 389 6.43 1.08 -17.52
CA GLY A 389 5.15 1.64 -17.97
C GLY A 389 4.32 2.31 -16.85
N GLY A 390 4.92 2.62 -15.71
CA GLY A 390 4.22 3.15 -14.54
C GLY A 390 3.29 2.14 -13.85
N LEU A 391 3.40 0.86 -14.16
CA LEU A 391 2.52 -0.19 -13.65
C LEU A 391 3.16 -0.91 -12.45
N VAL A 392 2.37 -1.16 -11.39
CA VAL A 392 2.81 -1.92 -10.21
C VAL A 392 2.88 -3.41 -10.55
N GLN A 393 3.72 -3.76 -11.52
CA GLN A 393 3.91 -5.12 -12.03
C GLN A 393 5.39 -5.49 -12.00
N ILE A 394 6.18 -5.03 -12.95
CA ILE A 394 7.60 -5.29 -13.02
C ILE A 394 8.37 -3.99 -12.73
N PRO A 395 9.29 -3.99 -11.78
CA PRO A 395 9.82 -5.11 -10.99
C PRO A 395 9.11 -5.36 -9.64
N CYS A 396 7.99 -4.72 -9.36
CA CYS A 396 7.36 -4.74 -8.03
C CYS A 396 7.01 -6.16 -7.55
N ILE A 397 6.48 -7.00 -8.44
CA ILE A 397 6.06 -8.37 -8.12
C ILE A 397 7.26 -9.20 -7.63
N GLU A 398 8.38 -9.18 -8.36
CA GLU A 398 9.61 -9.88 -7.99
C GLU A 398 10.27 -9.32 -6.73
N ARG A 399 10.28 -8.00 -6.58
CA ARG A 399 10.83 -7.34 -5.38
C ARG A 399 10.12 -7.79 -4.10
N ASN A 400 8.80 -7.96 -4.15
CA ASN A 400 8.04 -8.48 -3.00
C ASN A 400 8.40 -9.93 -2.68
N ALA A 401 8.53 -10.79 -3.69
CA ALA A 401 8.92 -12.18 -3.49
C ALA A 401 10.30 -12.30 -2.83
N VAL A 402 11.31 -11.57 -3.36
CA VAL A 402 12.67 -11.56 -2.80
C VAL A 402 12.70 -10.95 -1.40
N ALA A 403 11.98 -9.86 -1.17
CA ALA A 403 11.93 -9.21 0.15
C ALA A 403 11.26 -10.09 1.22
N SER A 404 10.28 -10.91 0.86
CA SER A 404 9.68 -11.89 1.77
C SER A 404 10.70 -12.91 2.26
N ILE A 405 11.56 -13.40 1.37
CA ILE A 405 12.67 -14.30 1.74
C ILE A 405 13.71 -13.57 2.59
N LYS A 406 14.06 -12.33 2.24
CA LYS A 406 14.97 -11.51 3.06
C LYS A 406 14.43 -11.32 4.48
N ALA A 407 13.13 -11.05 4.65
CA ALA A 407 12.50 -10.91 5.97
C ALA A 407 12.63 -12.15 6.83
N ILE A 408 12.41 -13.33 6.27
CA ILE A 408 12.62 -14.62 6.96
C ILE A 408 14.09 -14.81 7.32
N THR A 409 14.99 -14.46 6.41
CA THR A 409 16.44 -14.56 6.65
C THR A 409 16.88 -13.61 7.76
N ALA A 410 16.40 -12.35 7.76
CA ALA A 410 16.69 -11.37 8.80
C ALA A 410 16.20 -11.85 10.18
N ALA A 411 14.98 -12.36 10.28
CA ALA A 411 14.44 -12.94 11.50
C ALA A 411 15.32 -14.11 12.02
N ARG A 412 15.75 -14.99 11.11
CA ARG A 412 16.60 -16.14 11.48
C ARG A 412 18.01 -15.73 11.95
N ILE A 413 18.59 -14.67 11.38
CA ILE A 413 19.88 -14.11 11.82
C ILE A 413 19.72 -13.54 13.23
N ALA A 414 18.74 -12.66 13.44
CA ALA A 414 18.50 -11.99 14.72
C ALA A 414 18.21 -12.98 15.86
N LEU A 415 17.40 -14.00 15.62
CA LEU A 415 17.09 -15.05 16.61
C LEU A 415 18.28 -15.91 17.03
N ARG A 416 19.35 -15.95 16.25
CA ARG A 416 20.59 -16.67 16.58
C ARG A 416 21.61 -15.79 17.30
N GLY A 417 21.39 -14.48 17.34
CA GLY A 417 22.17 -13.50 18.08
C GLY A 417 21.63 -13.29 19.50
N ASP A 418 22.31 -12.45 20.26
CA ASP A 418 21.94 -12.03 21.62
C ASP A 418 21.15 -10.71 21.66
N GLY A 419 20.71 -10.19 20.51
CA GLY A 419 20.03 -8.91 20.37
C GLY A 419 20.97 -7.70 20.34
N LYS A 420 22.28 -7.87 20.58
CA LYS A 420 23.25 -6.78 20.47
C LYS A 420 23.76 -6.69 19.05
N HIS A 421 23.64 -5.52 18.46
CA HIS A 421 24.06 -5.27 17.09
C HIS A 421 24.64 -3.85 16.92
N PHE A 422 25.36 -3.61 15.84
CA PHE A 422 26.16 -2.40 15.66
C PHE A 422 25.31 -1.24 15.11
N VAL A 423 24.44 -1.52 14.15
CA VAL A 423 23.57 -0.51 13.52
C VAL A 423 22.18 -0.59 14.18
N SER A 424 21.70 0.50 14.78
CA SER A 424 20.33 0.53 15.32
C SER A 424 19.30 0.76 14.21
N LEU A 425 18.08 0.29 14.40
CA LEU A 425 16.96 0.54 13.50
C LEU A 425 16.73 2.03 13.26
N ASP A 426 16.90 2.87 14.30
CA ASP A 426 16.79 4.33 14.18
C ASP A 426 17.79 4.90 13.18
N LYS A 427 19.05 4.40 13.16
CA LYS A 427 20.07 4.82 12.21
C LYS A 427 19.75 4.33 10.78
N ALA A 428 19.27 3.11 10.65
CA ALA A 428 18.86 2.56 9.36
C ALA A 428 17.67 3.35 8.78
N ILE A 429 16.66 3.69 9.57
CA ILE A 429 15.51 4.52 9.15
C ILE A 429 15.97 5.94 8.78
N HIS A 430 16.86 6.54 9.55
CA HIS A 430 17.45 7.84 9.21
C HIS A 430 18.19 7.77 7.86
N THR A 431 18.88 6.66 7.58
CA THR A 431 19.56 6.43 6.29
C THR A 431 18.54 6.33 5.15
N VAL A 432 17.37 5.70 5.33
CA VAL A 432 16.28 5.72 4.33
C VAL A 432 15.89 7.15 3.98
N ARG A 433 15.75 8.03 4.98
CA ARG A 433 15.39 9.43 4.78
C ARG A 433 16.46 10.19 3.99
N THR A 434 17.73 10.04 4.35
CA THR A 434 18.83 10.77 3.71
C THR A 434 19.09 10.26 2.30
N THR A 435 19.21 8.94 2.08
CA THR A 435 19.35 8.35 0.75
C THR A 435 18.14 8.64 -0.13
N GLY A 436 16.93 8.68 0.46
CA GLY A 436 15.73 9.13 -0.22
C GLY A 436 15.81 10.58 -0.68
N ALA A 437 16.34 11.49 0.14
CA ALA A 437 16.54 12.88 -0.23
C ALA A 437 17.56 13.03 -1.38
N ASP A 438 18.64 12.26 -1.35
CA ASP A 438 19.70 12.27 -2.36
C ASP A 438 19.29 11.58 -3.68
N MET A 439 18.30 10.71 -3.64
CA MET A 439 17.80 9.98 -4.82
C MET A 439 17.18 10.96 -5.81
N SER A 440 17.63 10.91 -7.07
CA SER A 440 17.06 11.70 -8.16
C SER A 440 15.54 11.40 -8.33
N SER A 441 14.75 12.43 -8.59
CA SER A 441 13.30 12.32 -8.80
C SER A 441 12.90 11.31 -9.88
N ARG A 442 13.75 11.09 -10.91
CA ARG A 442 13.50 10.09 -11.95
C ARG A 442 13.45 8.65 -11.46
N TYR A 443 13.92 8.39 -10.24
CA TYR A 443 13.88 7.07 -9.57
C TYR A 443 12.83 6.96 -8.48
N LYS A 444 11.89 7.91 -8.41
CA LYS A 444 10.85 8.03 -7.38
C LYS A 444 9.45 7.95 -7.98
N GLU A 445 9.09 6.76 -8.51
CA GLU A 445 7.74 6.48 -9.05
C GLU A 445 7.35 7.40 -10.23
N THR A 446 8.33 7.81 -11.05
CA THR A 446 8.08 8.70 -12.20
C THR A 446 8.15 7.99 -13.55
N SER A 447 8.63 6.75 -13.58
CA SER A 447 8.91 6.00 -14.82
C SER A 447 9.84 6.72 -15.80
N ARG A 448 10.67 7.64 -15.29
CA ARG A 448 11.63 8.44 -16.08
C ARG A 448 13.08 8.00 -15.94
N GLY A 449 13.34 6.85 -15.36
CA GLY A 449 14.68 6.31 -15.14
C GLY A 449 14.67 4.84 -14.74
N GLY A 450 15.85 4.25 -14.65
CA GLY A 450 16.03 2.86 -14.26
C GLY A 450 15.44 1.86 -15.25
N LEU A 451 14.83 0.79 -14.76
CA LEU A 451 14.21 -0.26 -15.58
C LEU A 451 13.10 0.29 -16.48
N ALA A 452 12.37 1.30 -16.02
CA ALA A 452 11.27 1.88 -16.77
C ALA A 452 11.69 2.45 -18.14
N VAL A 453 12.93 2.93 -18.25
CA VAL A 453 13.48 3.48 -19.52
C VAL A 453 14.26 2.40 -20.27
N ASN A 454 15.18 1.71 -19.58
CA ASN A 454 16.13 0.82 -20.24
C ASN A 454 15.47 -0.41 -20.88
N VAL A 455 14.35 -0.89 -20.35
CA VAL A 455 13.62 -2.02 -20.95
C VAL A 455 12.87 -1.61 -22.20
N ILE A 456 12.27 -0.43 -22.22
CA ILE A 456 11.50 0.06 -23.38
C ILE A 456 12.42 0.38 -24.56
N GLU A 457 13.63 0.92 -24.32
CA GLU A 457 14.61 1.18 -25.38
C GLU A 457 15.16 -0.08 -26.03
N ALA A 458 15.27 -1.18 -25.27
CA ALA A 458 15.79 -2.45 -25.79
C ALA A 458 14.79 -3.19 -26.71
N ASP A 459 13.49 -2.99 -26.49
CA ASP A 459 12.42 -3.66 -27.25
C ASP A 459 11.97 -2.86 -28.50
N ALA A 460 12.57 -1.70 -28.78
CA ALA A 460 12.23 -0.87 -29.96
C ALA A 460 12.63 -1.56 -31.29
N ASP A 461 13.46 -2.61 -31.26
CA ASP A 461 13.87 -3.40 -32.40
C ASP A 461 12.99 -4.67 -32.67
N GLU A 462 12.07 -5.03 -31.75
CA GLU A 462 11.10 -6.10 -31.93
C GLU A 462 9.69 -5.51 -31.82
N ASP A 463 8.82 -5.72 -32.81
CA ASP A 463 7.42 -5.25 -32.94
C ASP A 463 6.54 -5.40 -31.67
N LEU A 464 6.96 -4.87 -30.55
CA LEU A 464 6.15 -4.72 -29.36
C LEU A 464 5.45 -3.35 -29.43
N GLU A 465 4.27 -3.29 -30.01
CA GLU A 465 3.33 -2.19 -29.76
C GLU A 465 2.98 -2.18 -28.26
N ILE A 466 3.91 -1.68 -27.45
CA ILE A 466 3.61 -1.32 -26.07
C ILE A 466 2.81 -0.02 -26.17
N GLY A 467 1.51 -0.10 -25.99
CA GLY A 467 0.63 1.06 -25.90
C GLY A 467 0.87 1.87 -24.60
N VAL A 468 2.14 2.10 -24.29
CA VAL A 468 2.57 2.99 -23.22
C VAL A 468 2.60 4.39 -23.83
N ASN A 469 1.77 5.30 -23.34
CA ASN A 469 1.87 6.71 -23.64
C ASN A 469 3.22 7.23 -23.10
N ILE A 470 4.29 7.03 -23.85
CA ILE A 470 5.56 7.71 -23.63
C ILE A 470 5.28 9.18 -23.94
N VAL A 471 5.34 10.02 -22.93
CA VAL A 471 5.25 11.46 -23.10
C VAL A 471 6.56 11.89 -23.75
N GLU A 472 6.53 12.12 -25.07
CA GLU A 472 7.56 12.90 -25.73
C GLU A 472 7.66 14.28 -25.04
N CYS A 473 8.90 14.72 -24.81
CA CYS A 473 9.26 15.97 -24.14
C CYS A 473 8.65 17.21 -24.81
#